data_4d366451c760fb8e6acccf8c71ba2653
#
_entry.id   4d366451c760fb8e6acccf8c71ba2653
#
_cell.length_a   1.000
_cell.length_b   1.000
_cell.length_c   1.000
_cell.angle_alpha   90.00
_cell.angle_beta   90.00
_cell.angle_gamma   90.00
#
_symmetry.space_group_name_H-M   'P 1'
#
loop_
_entity.id
_entity.type
_entity.pdbx_description
1 polymer ?
#
loop_
_entity_poly.entity_id
_entity_poly.type
_entity_poly.pdbx_seq_one_letter_code
_entity_poly.pdbx_strand_id
1 'polypeptide(L)'
;MTLDADRIRALHAAKLRALARNVLDVELAEVSGTDDGALAVAGGAEPAVVCLAQERPERALGGALALAIRSGCDAAHVFADDHSGLLARRAACFSQPPVVWQIRGDTAVPAESLPRPTEPAPPRVPELVSLLASAGVEIAVEHGVITGEVEGLEVARIVPAAPVGEASGAGEGSGGIDPDDDYEPATAWQIEVGVGAHDREAFALLHADEPTAEAIGRVAEVVRTHRSPGASPHPLNRMGAARWLRSLLIRQPELVDAGRLRAASSPVPRGGPKDPAPAVAYGLTPDGRRLIVVVCVGIDLDVVPFAADARLFLDPDAELTVALPRRDAHEVIRAMAARLDSPAEIIEIDDEWRTLSTAGA
;
A
#
# COMPACT_ATOMS: atom_id res chain seq x y z
N MET A 1 6.30 19.97 23.82
CA MET A 1 5.74 19.37 25.05
C MET A 1 4.96 18.15 24.58
N THR A 2 5.56 16.96 24.71
CA THR A 2 4.94 15.69 24.28
C THR A 2 3.86 15.35 25.31
N LEU A 3 2.60 15.17 24.87
CA LEU A 3 1.54 14.68 25.74
C LEU A 3 1.87 13.25 26.17
N ASP A 4 1.55 12.93 27.43
CA ASP A 4 1.65 11.56 27.94
C ASP A 4 0.67 10.65 27.17
N ALA A 5 1.08 9.44 26.81
CA ALA A 5 0.29 8.49 26.02
C ALA A 5 -1.11 8.24 26.67
N ASP A 6 -1.16 8.15 27.99
CA ASP A 6 -2.44 7.95 28.70
C ASP A 6 -3.36 9.15 28.55
N ARG A 7 -2.82 10.36 28.48
CA ARG A 7 -3.60 11.58 28.25
C ARG A 7 -4.13 11.64 26.83
N ILE A 8 -3.36 11.21 25.84
CA ILE A 8 -3.79 11.11 24.44
C ILE A 8 -4.95 10.13 24.34
N ARG A 9 -4.83 8.92 24.90
CA ARG A 9 -5.90 7.91 24.90
C ARG A 9 -7.16 8.43 25.59
N ALA A 10 -7.03 9.14 26.72
CA ALA A 10 -8.15 9.76 27.42
C ALA A 10 -8.86 10.84 26.58
N LEU A 11 -8.10 11.65 25.83
CA LEU A 11 -8.64 12.64 24.91
C LEU A 11 -9.39 12.00 23.74
N HIS A 12 -8.83 10.95 23.12
CA HIS A 12 -9.50 10.19 22.05
C HIS A 12 -10.82 9.59 22.55
N ALA A 13 -10.83 8.99 23.74
CA ALA A 13 -12.03 8.43 24.34
C ALA A 13 -13.08 9.50 24.64
N ALA A 14 -12.67 10.69 25.13
CA ALA A 14 -13.59 11.81 25.38
C ALA A 14 -14.16 12.36 24.06
N LYS A 15 -13.34 12.53 23.03
CA LYS A 15 -13.78 12.98 21.69
C LYS A 15 -14.77 12.00 21.08
N LEU A 16 -14.52 10.68 21.16
CA LEU A 16 -15.46 9.67 20.66
C LEU A 16 -16.81 9.74 21.37
N ARG A 17 -16.84 9.87 22.71
CA ARG A 17 -18.09 10.01 23.45
C ARG A 17 -18.90 11.25 23.03
N ALA A 18 -18.21 12.39 22.83
CA ALA A 18 -18.86 13.61 22.39
C ALA A 18 -19.47 13.46 20.98
N LEU A 19 -18.72 12.88 20.03
CA LEU A 19 -19.21 12.64 18.66
C LEU A 19 -20.37 11.64 18.63
N ALA A 20 -20.30 10.54 19.38
CA ALA A 20 -21.37 9.56 19.46
C ALA A 20 -22.67 10.19 19.99
N ARG A 21 -22.57 11.01 21.03
CA ARG A 21 -23.72 11.75 21.58
C ARG A 21 -24.27 12.76 20.57
N ASN A 22 -23.41 13.58 20.00
CA ASN A 22 -23.84 14.70 19.15
C ASN A 22 -24.36 14.26 17.77
N VAL A 23 -23.86 13.15 17.23
CA VAL A 23 -24.13 12.72 15.84
C VAL A 23 -25.08 11.52 15.79
N LEU A 24 -24.92 10.57 16.73
CA LEU A 24 -25.66 9.32 16.74
C LEU A 24 -26.77 9.29 17.82
N ASP A 25 -26.80 10.27 18.72
CA ASP A 25 -27.67 10.30 19.92
C ASP A 25 -27.48 9.05 20.82
N VAL A 26 -26.22 8.61 20.96
CA VAL A 26 -25.84 7.40 21.70
C VAL A 26 -24.86 7.72 22.81
N GLU A 27 -25.14 7.20 24.01
CA GLU A 27 -24.24 7.22 25.16
C GLU A 27 -23.35 5.97 25.15
N LEU A 28 -22.02 6.16 25.17
CA LEU A 28 -21.04 5.08 25.22
C LEU A 28 -20.62 4.81 26.66
N ALA A 29 -21.01 3.65 27.21
CA ALA A 29 -20.67 3.25 28.59
C ALA A 29 -19.16 3.03 28.74
N GLU A 30 -18.57 2.20 27.86
CA GLU A 30 -17.14 1.88 27.86
C GLU A 30 -16.52 2.32 26.55
N VAL A 31 -15.39 3.02 26.62
CA VAL A 31 -14.63 3.47 25.46
C VAL A 31 -13.16 3.16 25.68
N SER A 32 -12.58 2.38 24.80
CA SER A 32 -11.13 2.08 24.77
C SER A 32 -10.42 3.12 23.92
N GLY A 33 -9.71 4.05 24.57
CA GLY A 33 -8.77 4.94 23.89
C GLY A 33 -7.50 4.18 23.51
N THR A 34 -6.99 4.43 22.31
CA THR A 34 -5.73 3.91 21.79
C THR A 34 -4.83 5.06 21.35
N ASP A 35 -3.59 4.75 20.98
CA ASP A 35 -2.67 5.75 20.44
C ASP A 35 -3.17 6.28 19.08
N ASP A 36 -3.83 5.42 18.27
CA ASP A 36 -4.35 5.74 16.94
C ASP A 36 -5.80 6.31 16.96
N GLY A 37 -6.49 6.33 18.12
CA GLY A 37 -7.87 6.79 18.20
C GLY A 37 -8.65 6.21 19.38
N ALA A 38 -9.91 5.82 19.17
CA ALA A 38 -10.74 5.18 20.18
C ALA A 38 -11.78 4.24 19.56
N LEU A 39 -12.19 3.23 20.34
CA LEU A 39 -13.16 2.20 19.94
C LEU A 39 -14.15 1.96 21.07
N ALA A 40 -15.42 1.73 20.72
CA ALA A 40 -16.49 1.35 21.64
C ALA A 40 -17.53 0.48 20.95
N VAL A 41 -18.30 -0.25 21.77
CA VAL A 41 -19.55 -0.88 21.34
C VAL A 41 -20.70 -0.11 21.99
N ALA A 42 -21.56 0.47 21.15
CA ALA A 42 -22.80 1.08 21.59
C ALA A 42 -23.83 -0.02 21.86
N GLY A 43 -24.38 -0.05 23.06
CA GLY A 43 -25.46 -0.96 23.42
C GLY A 43 -26.82 -0.48 22.92
N GLY A 44 -27.83 -1.35 22.99
CA GLY A 44 -29.20 -1.02 22.59
C GLY A 44 -29.88 -2.17 21.83
N ALA A 45 -31.00 -1.86 21.20
CA ALA A 45 -31.73 -2.84 20.39
C ALA A 45 -30.97 -3.23 19.13
N GLU A 46 -30.19 -2.29 18.59
CA GLU A 46 -29.29 -2.49 17.45
C GLU A 46 -27.87 -2.07 17.88
N PRO A 47 -27.08 -3.01 18.40
CA PRO A 47 -25.73 -2.68 18.84
C PRO A 47 -24.83 -2.33 17.66
N ALA A 48 -24.00 -1.31 17.82
CA ALA A 48 -23.10 -0.84 16.77
C ALA A 48 -21.68 -0.60 17.31
N VAL A 49 -20.67 -0.82 16.48
CA VAL A 49 -19.32 -0.37 16.77
C VAL A 49 -19.18 1.11 16.43
N VAL A 50 -18.54 1.86 17.31
CA VAL A 50 -18.19 3.27 17.09
C VAL A 50 -16.69 3.44 17.21
N CYS A 51 -16.08 4.01 16.19
CA CYS A 51 -14.62 4.17 16.06
C CYS A 51 -14.27 5.63 15.81
N LEU A 52 -13.22 6.13 16.46
CA LEU A 52 -12.56 7.38 16.15
C LEU A 52 -11.17 7.05 15.57
N ALA A 53 -10.89 7.51 14.37
CA ALA A 53 -9.63 7.38 13.67
C ALA A 53 -8.85 8.71 13.70
N GLN A 54 -7.59 8.70 14.20
CA GLN A 54 -6.80 9.93 14.38
C GLN A 54 -5.42 9.84 13.72
N GLU A 55 -4.49 9.02 14.25
CA GLU A 55 -3.09 9.04 13.83
C GLU A 55 -2.84 8.38 12.46
N ARG A 56 -3.59 7.33 12.15
CA ARG A 56 -3.52 6.61 10.85
C ARG A 56 -4.93 6.27 10.39
N PRO A 57 -5.72 7.32 10.08
CA PRO A 57 -7.14 7.13 9.81
C PRO A 57 -7.40 6.18 8.64
N GLU A 58 -6.52 6.15 7.63
CA GLU A 58 -6.61 5.25 6.48
C GLU A 58 -6.55 3.76 6.85
N ARG A 59 -6.16 3.42 8.10
CA ARG A 59 -6.06 2.06 8.64
C ARG A 59 -7.05 1.74 9.75
N ALA A 60 -8.10 2.52 9.90
CA ALA A 60 -9.04 2.36 11.01
C ALA A 60 -10.21 1.42 10.69
N LEU A 61 -10.53 1.23 9.41
CA LEU A 61 -11.72 0.51 8.98
C LEU A 61 -11.67 -0.96 9.37
N GLY A 62 -10.53 -1.61 9.17
CA GLY A 62 -10.33 -3.01 9.51
C GLY A 62 -10.48 -3.29 11.00
N GLY A 63 -9.98 -2.39 11.86
CA GLY A 63 -10.14 -2.48 13.31
C GLY A 63 -11.60 -2.37 13.74
N ALA A 64 -12.36 -1.44 13.17
CA ALA A 64 -13.79 -1.26 13.44
C ALA A 64 -14.60 -2.50 13.01
N LEU A 65 -14.36 -3.01 11.81
CA LEU A 65 -15.00 -4.22 11.28
C LEU A 65 -14.65 -5.48 12.11
N ALA A 66 -13.39 -5.61 12.50
CA ALA A 66 -12.95 -6.74 13.35
C ALA A 66 -13.66 -6.72 14.70
N LEU A 67 -13.83 -5.54 15.31
CA LEU A 67 -14.59 -5.40 16.55
C LEU A 67 -16.06 -5.73 16.34
N ALA A 68 -16.68 -5.26 15.23
CA ALA A 68 -18.06 -5.55 14.88
C ALA A 68 -18.31 -7.07 14.74
N ILE A 69 -17.42 -7.76 14.03
CA ILE A 69 -17.47 -9.23 13.88
C ILE A 69 -17.40 -9.93 15.24
N ARG A 70 -16.44 -9.53 16.10
CA ARG A 70 -16.25 -10.16 17.41
C ARG A 70 -17.39 -9.89 18.38
N SER A 71 -18.02 -8.73 18.29
CA SER A 71 -19.11 -8.32 19.17
C SER A 71 -20.49 -8.71 18.63
N GLY A 72 -20.57 -9.33 17.45
CA GLY A 72 -21.85 -9.68 16.82
C GLY A 72 -22.68 -8.45 16.40
N CYS A 73 -22.01 -7.32 16.10
CA CYS A 73 -22.65 -6.12 15.61
C CYS A 73 -22.71 -6.13 14.08
N ASP A 74 -23.86 -5.76 13.52
CA ASP A 74 -24.02 -5.61 12.07
C ASP A 74 -23.67 -4.19 11.59
N ALA A 75 -23.77 -3.19 12.48
CA ALA A 75 -23.48 -1.80 12.18
C ALA A 75 -22.13 -1.34 12.73
N ALA A 76 -21.45 -0.47 11.99
CA ALA A 76 -20.25 0.22 12.45
C ALA A 76 -20.24 1.68 11.96
N HIS A 77 -19.78 2.58 12.81
CA HIS A 77 -19.59 4.00 12.53
C HIS A 77 -18.13 4.36 12.73
N VAL A 78 -17.51 4.99 11.73
CA VAL A 78 -16.10 5.41 11.76
C VAL A 78 -16.02 6.92 11.58
N PHE A 79 -15.54 7.62 12.59
CA PHE A 79 -15.32 9.06 12.59
C PHE A 79 -13.85 9.35 12.25
N ALA A 80 -13.60 10.19 11.25
CA ALA A 80 -12.25 10.57 10.83
C ALA A 80 -12.19 12.06 10.46
N ASP A 81 -11.11 12.74 10.87
CA ASP A 81 -10.80 14.10 10.43
C ASP A 81 -10.27 14.06 8.98
N ASP A 82 -9.26 13.22 8.74
CA ASP A 82 -8.63 13.02 7.44
C ASP A 82 -8.99 11.68 6.82
N HIS A 83 -8.76 11.52 5.52
CA HIS A 83 -8.96 10.27 4.77
C HIS A 83 -10.39 9.71 4.81
N SER A 84 -11.38 10.47 5.32
CA SER A 84 -12.77 10.02 5.44
C SER A 84 -13.36 9.56 4.09
N GLY A 85 -13.04 10.23 2.98
CA GLY A 85 -13.48 9.83 1.65
C GLY A 85 -12.84 8.52 1.14
N LEU A 86 -11.57 8.25 1.50
CA LEU A 86 -10.94 6.95 1.22
C LEU A 86 -11.60 5.84 2.02
N LEU A 87 -11.84 6.08 3.32
CA LEU A 87 -12.55 5.12 4.18
C LEU A 87 -13.96 4.85 3.68
N ALA A 88 -14.69 5.88 3.23
CA ALA A 88 -16.04 5.74 2.65
C ALA A 88 -16.01 4.90 1.36
N ARG A 89 -15.00 5.08 0.50
CA ARG A 89 -14.80 4.26 -0.71
C ARG A 89 -14.57 2.80 -0.36
N ARG A 90 -13.71 2.50 0.61
CA ARG A 90 -13.44 1.14 1.09
C ARG A 90 -14.66 0.52 1.78
N ALA A 91 -15.36 1.29 2.60
CA ALA A 91 -16.57 0.86 3.29
C ALA A 91 -17.68 0.45 2.30
N ALA A 92 -17.83 1.17 1.19
CA ALA A 92 -18.80 0.87 0.16
C ALA A 92 -18.60 -0.48 -0.55
N CYS A 93 -17.47 -1.16 -0.34
CA CYS A 93 -17.22 -2.50 -0.89
C CYS A 93 -17.81 -3.64 -0.04
N PHE A 94 -18.45 -3.34 1.08
CA PHE A 94 -19.03 -4.33 1.99
C PHE A 94 -20.54 -4.43 1.82
N SER A 95 -21.10 -5.63 1.93
CA SER A 95 -22.54 -5.91 1.83
C SER A 95 -23.36 -5.20 2.91
N GLN A 96 -22.76 -4.93 4.06
CA GLN A 96 -23.25 -4.04 5.10
C GLN A 96 -22.20 -2.94 5.34
N PRO A 97 -22.26 -1.84 4.57
CA PRO A 97 -21.24 -0.82 4.61
C PRO A 97 -21.18 -0.12 5.97
N PRO A 98 -20.00 -0.05 6.61
CA PRO A 98 -19.80 0.87 7.73
C PRO A 98 -20.12 2.32 7.33
N VAL A 99 -20.76 3.08 8.21
CA VAL A 99 -21.00 4.50 7.98
C VAL A 99 -19.76 5.28 8.36
N VAL A 100 -19.18 5.97 7.39
CA VAL A 100 -18.00 6.83 7.63
C VAL A 100 -18.45 8.28 7.78
N TRP A 101 -17.95 8.94 8.81
CA TRP A 101 -18.26 10.31 9.18
C TRP A 101 -17.03 11.19 9.05
N GLN A 102 -17.16 12.27 8.27
CA GLN A 102 -16.16 13.33 8.26
C GLN A 102 -16.38 14.27 9.43
N ILE A 103 -15.40 14.38 10.32
CA ILE A 103 -15.45 15.28 11.46
C ILE A 103 -15.32 16.73 11.00
N ARG A 104 -16.14 17.60 11.57
CA ARG A 104 -16.14 19.06 11.35
C ARG A 104 -16.28 19.78 12.70
N GLY A 105 -15.15 20.02 13.35
CA GLY A 105 -15.13 20.59 14.68
C GLY A 105 -15.69 19.64 15.74
N ASP A 106 -16.82 19.99 16.34
CA ASP A 106 -17.54 19.23 17.38
C ASP A 106 -18.71 18.37 16.85
N THR A 107 -18.90 18.36 15.53
CA THR A 107 -19.92 17.56 14.82
C THR A 107 -19.29 16.75 13.69
N ALA A 108 -20.10 15.97 12.99
CA ALA A 108 -19.67 15.23 11.80
C ALA A 108 -20.81 15.11 10.79
N VAL A 109 -20.45 14.92 9.54
CA VAL A 109 -21.37 14.65 8.43
C VAL A 109 -21.00 13.35 7.75
N PRO A 110 -21.92 12.62 7.10
CA PRO A 110 -21.57 11.45 6.30
C PRO A 110 -20.47 11.81 5.29
N ALA A 111 -19.43 11.00 5.23
CA ALA A 111 -18.32 11.23 4.31
C ALA A 111 -18.72 10.86 2.88
N GLU A 112 -18.39 11.72 1.93
CA GLU A 112 -18.50 11.40 0.51
C GLU A 112 -17.36 10.48 0.09
N SER A 113 -17.69 9.42 -0.67
CA SER A 113 -16.70 8.48 -1.18
C SER A 113 -15.78 9.16 -2.19
N LEU A 114 -14.48 9.02 -2.03
CA LEU A 114 -13.53 9.47 -3.06
C LEU A 114 -13.75 8.67 -4.36
N PRO A 115 -13.60 9.32 -5.53
CA PRO A 115 -13.66 8.63 -6.80
C PRO A 115 -12.56 7.56 -6.90
N ARG A 116 -12.75 6.60 -7.80
CA ARG A 116 -11.73 5.62 -8.15
C ARG A 116 -10.47 6.37 -8.62
N PRO A 117 -9.29 6.08 -8.08
CA PRO A 117 -8.06 6.71 -8.54
C PRO A 117 -7.73 6.25 -9.97
N THR A 118 -7.07 7.11 -10.72
CA THR A 118 -6.56 6.76 -12.06
C THR A 118 -5.09 6.41 -11.97
N GLU A 119 -4.69 5.31 -12.58
CA GLU A 119 -3.28 4.93 -12.65
C GLU A 119 -2.55 5.78 -13.68
N PRO A 120 -1.46 6.47 -13.31
CA PRO A 120 -0.64 7.20 -14.26
C PRO A 120 0.02 6.25 -15.26
N ALA A 121 0.11 6.66 -16.52
CA ALA A 121 0.84 5.90 -17.52
C ALA A 121 2.35 5.96 -17.25
N PRO A 122 3.09 4.83 -17.34
CA PRO A 122 4.54 4.86 -17.21
C PRO A 122 5.20 5.56 -18.42
N PRO A 123 6.40 6.12 -18.25
CA PRO A 123 7.15 6.73 -19.33
C PRO A 123 7.52 5.69 -20.40
N ARG A 124 7.59 6.11 -21.66
CA ARG A 124 8.02 5.27 -22.78
C ARG A 124 9.53 5.36 -22.94
N VAL A 125 10.27 4.54 -22.21
CA VAL A 125 11.73 4.55 -22.13
C VAL A 125 12.30 3.12 -22.31
N PRO A 126 12.10 2.48 -23.49
CA PRO A 126 12.44 1.07 -23.70
C PRO A 126 13.93 0.77 -23.50
N GLU A 127 14.82 1.72 -23.78
CA GLU A 127 16.27 1.55 -23.61
C GLU A 127 16.64 1.42 -22.13
N LEU A 128 16.06 2.27 -21.26
CA LEU A 128 16.28 2.20 -19.82
C LEU A 128 15.66 0.93 -19.21
N VAL A 129 14.50 0.51 -19.70
CA VAL A 129 13.89 -0.77 -19.28
C VAL A 129 14.76 -1.95 -19.69
N SER A 130 15.32 -1.94 -20.91
CA SER A 130 16.25 -2.97 -21.38
C SER A 130 17.52 -3.00 -20.54
N LEU A 131 18.03 -1.84 -20.12
CA LEU A 131 19.20 -1.74 -19.25
C LEU A 131 18.92 -2.37 -17.86
N LEU A 132 17.76 -2.07 -17.26
CA LEU A 132 17.33 -2.71 -16.01
C LEU A 132 17.23 -4.23 -16.18
N ALA A 133 16.59 -4.70 -17.23
CA ALA A 133 16.44 -6.14 -17.50
C ALA A 133 17.79 -6.85 -17.69
N SER A 134 18.74 -6.20 -18.40
CA SER A 134 20.10 -6.76 -18.63
C SER A 134 20.91 -6.85 -17.34
N ALA A 135 20.62 -6.03 -16.34
CA ALA A 135 21.24 -6.11 -15.01
C ALA A 135 20.64 -7.22 -14.12
N GLY A 136 19.70 -8.02 -14.65
CA GLY A 136 19.13 -9.18 -13.97
C GLY A 136 18.20 -8.83 -12.81
N VAL A 137 17.46 -7.71 -12.92
CA VAL A 137 16.43 -7.30 -11.95
C VAL A 137 15.03 -7.51 -12.51
N GLU A 138 14.07 -7.76 -11.63
CA GLU A 138 12.65 -7.88 -11.97
C GLU A 138 12.07 -6.48 -12.25
N ILE A 139 11.34 -6.32 -13.37
CA ILE A 139 10.72 -5.05 -13.70
C ILE A 139 9.35 -4.97 -13.04
N ALA A 140 9.13 -3.95 -12.24
CA ALA A 140 7.82 -3.62 -11.68
C ALA A 140 7.39 -2.21 -12.14
N VAL A 141 6.07 -2.06 -12.37
CA VAL A 141 5.47 -0.78 -12.71
C VAL A 141 4.36 -0.52 -11.70
N GLU A 142 4.54 0.50 -10.89
CA GLU A 142 3.55 0.92 -9.89
C GLU A 142 3.40 2.45 -9.95
N HIS A 143 2.16 2.94 -10.02
CA HIS A 143 1.83 4.38 -10.08
C HIS A 143 2.58 5.14 -11.19
N GLY A 144 2.75 4.51 -12.36
CA GLY A 144 3.48 5.10 -13.48
C GLY A 144 5.01 5.11 -13.31
N VAL A 145 5.54 4.60 -12.21
CA VAL A 145 6.98 4.52 -11.97
C VAL A 145 7.49 3.13 -12.33
N ILE A 146 8.55 3.08 -13.13
CA ILE A 146 9.23 1.83 -13.49
C ILE A 146 10.39 1.61 -12.53
N THR A 147 10.43 0.44 -11.88
CA THR A 147 11.47 0.06 -10.93
C THR A 147 12.12 -1.27 -11.31
N GLY A 148 13.39 -1.42 -10.97
CA GLY A 148 14.09 -2.70 -10.93
C GLY A 148 14.06 -3.25 -9.52
N GLU A 149 13.51 -4.44 -9.34
CA GLU A 149 13.39 -5.10 -8.04
C GLU A 149 14.23 -6.38 -7.98
N VAL A 150 14.68 -6.73 -6.78
CA VAL A 150 15.28 -8.02 -6.44
C VAL A 150 14.51 -8.59 -5.26
N GLU A 151 13.88 -9.73 -5.46
CA GLU A 151 13.04 -10.34 -4.43
C GLU A 151 12.04 -9.31 -3.82
N GLY A 152 11.42 -8.49 -4.68
CA GLY A 152 10.47 -7.45 -4.31
C GLY A 152 11.08 -6.24 -3.59
N LEU A 153 12.39 -6.09 -3.53
CA LEU A 153 13.04 -4.90 -3.01
C LEU A 153 13.55 -4.04 -4.18
N GLU A 154 13.11 -2.79 -4.23
CA GLU A 154 13.57 -1.82 -5.21
C GLU A 154 15.06 -1.55 -5.05
N VAL A 155 15.83 -1.77 -6.12
CA VAL A 155 17.28 -1.50 -6.20
C VAL A 155 17.61 -0.44 -7.24
N ALA A 156 16.67 -0.15 -8.14
CA ALA A 156 16.80 0.90 -9.14
C ALA A 156 15.43 1.46 -9.51
N ARG A 157 15.39 2.71 -10.00
CA ARG A 157 14.17 3.41 -10.38
C ARG A 157 14.43 4.30 -11.59
N ILE A 158 13.49 4.35 -12.54
CA ILE A 158 13.51 5.32 -13.62
C ILE A 158 12.79 6.58 -13.16
N VAL A 159 13.48 7.71 -13.23
CA VAL A 159 12.98 9.03 -12.82
C VAL A 159 13.26 10.08 -13.91
N PRO A 160 12.52 11.21 -13.94
CA PRO A 160 12.93 12.35 -14.75
C PRO A 160 14.33 12.79 -14.35
N ALA A 161 15.19 13.05 -15.35
CA ALA A 161 16.49 13.66 -15.08
C ALA A 161 16.25 15.09 -14.54
N ALA A 162 17.03 15.45 -13.51
CA ALA A 162 17.02 16.83 -13.07
C ALA A 162 17.35 17.75 -14.27
N PRO A 163 16.66 18.89 -14.44
CA PRO A 163 17.08 19.85 -15.44
C PRO A 163 18.53 20.20 -15.19
N VAL A 164 19.38 20.05 -16.21
CA VAL A 164 20.79 20.46 -16.13
C VAL A 164 20.77 21.92 -15.75
N GLY A 165 21.09 22.22 -14.49
CA GLY A 165 21.02 23.56 -13.95
C GLY A 165 21.77 24.52 -14.85
N GLU A 166 21.20 25.65 -15.12
CA GLU A 166 21.90 26.84 -15.56
C GLU A 166 23.05 27.06 -14.55
N ALA A 167 24.22 26.58 -14.93
CA ALA A 167 25.45 26.99 -14.27
C ALA A 167 25.46 28.52 -14.34
N SER A 168 25.50 29.17 -13.20
CA SER A 168 25.60 30.61 -13.02
C SER A 168 26.61 31.21 -14.01
N GLY A 169 26.14 31.61 -15.17
CA GLY A 169 26.85 32.31 -16.19
C GLY A 169 25.98 33.47 -16.62
N ALA A 170 26.23 34.65 -16.01
CA ALA A 170 25.72 35.90 -16.49
C ALA A 170 26.16 36.08 -17.95
N GLY A 171 25.24 35.87 -18.88
CA GLY A 171 25.35 36.14 -20.28
C GLY A 171 24.04 36.74 -20.74
N GLU A 172 23.97 38.07 -20.77
CA GLU A 172 22.91 38.81 -21.45
C GLU A 172 22.91 38.44 -22.93
N GLY A 173 21.94 37.66 -23.37
CA GLY A 173 21.64 37.34 -24.75
C GLY A 173 20.15 37.43 -24.96
N SER A 174 19.65 38.57 -25.41
CA SER A 174 18.29 38.79 -25.85
C SER A 174 18.03 38.02 -27.17
N GLY A 175 17.59 36.80 -27.10
CA GLY A 175 16.98 36.04 -28.20
C GLY A 175 15.50 35.91 -27.91
N GLY A 176 14.65 36.56 -28.71
CA GLY A 176 13.20 36.47 -28.60
C GLY A 176 12.74 35.03 -28.78
N ILE A 177 12.06 34.49 -27.78
CA ILE A 177 11.34 33.23 -27.83
C ILE A 177 10.01 33.54 -28.50
N ASP A 178 9.70 32.86 -29.60
CA ASP A 178 8.41 32.92 -30.28
C ASP A 178 7.36 32.28 -29.36
N PRO A 179 6.27 32.99 -28.98
CA PRO A 179 5.29 32.48 -28.01
C PRO A 179 4.39 31.36 -28.55
N ASP A 180 4.55 30.95 -29.81
CA ASP A 180 3.74 29.88 -30.45
C ASP A 180 4.51 28.55 -30.65
N ASP A 181 5.72 28.43 -30.13
CA ASP A 181 6.42 27.13 -30.15
C ASP A 181 6.03 26.33 -28.89
N ASP A 182 5.05 25.43 -29.04
CA ASP A 182 4.68 24.39 -28.06
C ASP A 182 5.85 23.35 -27.88
N TYR A 183 7.07 23.86 -27.66
CA TYR A 183 8.20 23.01 -27.31
C TYR A 183 8.12 22.64 -25.83
N GLU A 184 7.35 21.58 -25.51
CA GLU A 184 7.59 20.87 -24.26
C GLU A 184 8.99 20.23 -24.34
N PRO A 185 9.96 20.67 -23.51
CA PRO A 185 11.28 20.06 -23.52
C PRO A 185 11.10 18.56 -23.22
N ALA A 186 11.51 17.71 -24.15
CA ALA A 186 11.45 16.26 -23.95
C ALA A 186 12.08 15.92 -22.61
N THR A 187 11.27 15.45 -21.65
CA THR A 187 11.74 15.09 -20.32
C THR A 187 12.80 14.00 -20.47
N ALA A 188 14.04 14.34 -20.21
CA ALA A 188 15.10 13.32 -20.16
C ALA A 188 14.82 12.39 -18.96
N TRP A 189 15.10 11.10 -19.12
CA TRP A 189 14.89 10.11 -18.08
C TRP A 189 16.23 9.47 -17.72
N GLN A 190 16.38 9.12 -16.45
CA GLN A 190 17.59 8.47 -15.92
C GLN A 190 17.24 7.34 -14.95
N ILE A 191 18.22 6.48 -14.66
CA ILE A 191 18.09 5.47 -13.64
C ILE A 191 18.80 5.93 -12.38
N GLU A 192 18.08 5.96 -11.27
CA GLU A 192 18.66 6.08 -9.93
C GLU A 192 18.86 4.68 -9.34
N VAL A 193 20.03 4.43 -8.75
CA VAL A 193 20.41 3.14 -8.17
C VAL A 193 20.53 3.25 -6.65
N GLY A 194 19.94 2.29 -5.92
CA GLY A 194 20.00 2.20 -4.46
C GLY A 194 18.69 1.79 -3.83
N VAL A 195 18.75 1.37 -2.55
CA VAL A 195 17.60 0.91 -1.75
C VAL A 195 17.01 2.07 -0.93
N GLY A 196 15.98 2.72 -1.44
CA GLY A 196 15.37 3.87 -0.80
C GLY A 196 16.04 5.20 -1.15
N ALA A 197 15.40 6.32 -0.77
CA ALA A 197 15.82 7.65 -1.21
C ALA A 197 17.25 8.02 -0.77
N HIS A 198 17.53 7.86 0.52
CA HIS A 198 18.87 8.23 1.05
C HIS A 198 20.01 7.40 0.46
N ASP A 199 19.77 6.11 0.19
CA ASP A 199 20.76 5.25 -0.42
C ASP A 199 21.02 5.66 -1.87
N ARG A 200 19.98 6.03 -2.61
CA ARG A 200 20.09 6.55 -3.99
C ARG A 200 20.85 7.88 -4.04
N GLU A 201 20.56 8.82 -3.12
CA GLU A 201 21.29 10.09 -3.02
C GLU A 201 22.76 9.88 -2.72
N ALA A 202 23.08 9.01 -1.73
CA ALA A 202 24.45 8.68 -1.39
C ALA A 202 25.17 7.98 -2.56
N PHE A 203 24.48 7.07 -3.25
CA PHE A 203 25.03 6.36 -4.40
C PHE A 203 25.37 7.31 -5.55
N ALA A 204 24.47 8.23 -5.89
CA ALA A 204 24.69 9.23 -6.95
C ALA A 204 25.90 10.13 -6.67
N LEU A 205 26.16 10.46 -5.39
CA LEU A 205 27.30 11.28 -4.99
C LEU A 205 28.63 10.49 -5.01
N LEU A 206 28.62 9.22 -4.63
CA LEU A 206 29.84 8.43 -4.44
C LEU A 206 30.27 7.66 -5.70
N HIS A 207 29.36 7.41 -6.63
CA HIS A 207 29.54 6.51 -7.76
C HIS A 207 29.11 7.13 -9.10
N ALA A 208 29.22 8.46 -9.25
CA ALA A 208 28.82 9.18 -10.45
C ALA A 208 29.49 8.71 -11.74
N ASP A 209 30.71 8.17 -11.66
CA ASP A 209 31.50 7.70 -12.79
C ASP A 209 31.32 6.21 -13.10
N GLU A 210 30.52 5.47 -12.32
CA GLU A 210 30.32 4.03 -12.50
C GLU A 210 29.26 3.77 -13.57
N PRO A 211 29.48 2.79 -14.49
CA PRO A 211 28.47 2.36 -15.45
C PRO A 211 27.19 1.89 -14.74
N THR A 212 26.03 2.45 -15.14
CA THR A 212 24.74 2.21 -14.47
C THR A 212 24.38 0.72 -14.35
N ALA A 213 24.68 -0.09 -15.36
CA ALA A 213 24.40 -1.54 -15.33
C ALA A 213 25.24 -2.27 -14.26
N GLU A 214 26.52 -1.91 -14.10
CA GLU A 214 27.40 -2.49 -13.09
C GLU A 214 26.95 -2.07 -11.68
N ALA A 215 26.58 -0.82 -11.52
CA ALA A 215 26.02 -0.26 -10.30
C ALA A 215 24.76 -1.03 -9.84
N ILE A 216 23.80 -1.23 -10.75
CA ILE A 216 22.58 -2.01 -10.49
C ILE A 216 22.93 -3.44 -10.10
N GLY A 217 23.81 -4.10 -10.87
CA GLY A 217 24.27 -5.47 -10.62
C GLY A 217 24.85 -5.65 -9.23
N ARG A 218 25.68 -4.71 -8.79
CA ARG A 218 26.31 -4.71 -7.45
C ARG A 218 25.27 -4.59 -6.33
N VAL A 219 24.35 -3.62 -6.42
CA VAL A 219 23.27 -3.44 -5.41
C VAL A 219 22.35 -4.66 -5.41
N ALA A 220 22.02 -5.20 -6.59
CA ALA A 220 21.22 -6.41 -6.74
C ALA A 220 21.86 -7.61 -6.03
N GLU A 221 23.18 -7.81 -6.18
CA GLU A 221 23.90 -8.91 -5.55
C GLU A 221 23.91 -8.79 -4.01
N VAL A 222 24.07 -7.60 -3.47
CA VAL A 222 23.94 -7.36 -2.02
C VAL A 222 22.56 -7.78 -1.52
N VAL A 223 21.50 -7.41 -2.24
CA VAL A 223 20.14 -7.78 -1.85
C VAL A 223 19.93 -9.30 -1.96
N ARG A 224 20.37 -9.95 -3.04
CA ARG A 224 20.28 -11.42 -3.21
C ARG A 224 20.97 -12.16 -2.08
N THR A 225 22.19 -11.75 -1.72
CA THR A 225 22.95 -12.35 -0.62
C THR A 225 22.16 -12.35 0.68
N HIS A 226 21.49 -11.24 1.01
CA HIS A 226 20.71 -11.14 2.24
C HIS A 226 19.32 -11.76 2.14
N ARG A 227 18.75 -11.92 0.94
CA ARG A 227 17.43 -12.55 0.72
C ARG A 227 17.51 -13.98 0.23
N SER A 228 18.68 -14.61 0.32
CA SER A 228 18.86 -16.04 0.04
C SER A 228 18.39 -16.92 1.20
N PRO A 229 17.99 -18.19 0.96
CA PRO A 229 17.70 -19.15 2.01
C PRO A 229 18.87 -19.32 2.96
N GLY A 230 18.60 -19.32 4.26
CA GLY A 230 19.63 -19.49 5.28
C GLY A 230 20.51 -18.25 5.52
N ALA A 231 20.27 -17.13 4.84
CA ALA A 231 20.99 -15.89 5.08
C ALA A 231 20.81 -15.41 6.54
N SER A 232 21.90 -14.86 7.11
CA SER A 232 21.84 -14.29 8.45
C SER A 232 20.81 -13.16 8.54
N PRO A 233 20.17 -12.96 9.71
CA PRO A 233 19.21 -11.87 9.90
C PRO A 233 19.84 -10.52 9.54
N HIS A 234 19.21 -9.79 8.62
CA HIS A 234 19.64 -8.48 8.15
C HIS A 234 18.45 -7.52 8.05
N PRO A 235 18.61 -6.20 8.23
CA PRO A 235 17.52 -5.23 8.05
C PRO A 235 16.79 -5.35 6.69
N LEU A 236 17.50 -5.65 5.61
CA LEU A 236 16.91 -5.86 4.27
C LEU A 236 15.88 -7.00 4.24
N ASN A 237 15.96 -7.98 5.15
CA ASN A 237 15.01 -9.10 5.22
C ASN A 237 13.65 -8.69 5.80
N ARG A 238 13.58 -7.52 6.44
CA ARG A 238 12.36 -6.97 7.03
C ARG A 238 11.68 -5.93 6.11
N MET A 239 12.43 -5.37 5.17
CA MET A 239 11.94 -4.32 4.27
C MET A 239 11.11 -4.95 3.16
N GLY A 240 9.92 -4.40 2.89
CA GLY A 240 9.06 -4.82 1.78
C GLY A 240 8.71 -6.31 1.79
N ALA A 241 8.44 -6.91 2.96
CA ALA A 241 8.14 -8.34 3.09
C ALA A 241 6.94 -8.79 2.22
N ALA A 242 5.90 -7.95 2.11
CA ALA A 242 4.76 -8.23 1.25
C ALA A 242 5.15 -8.27 -0.24
N ARG A 243 6.04 -7.36 -0.68
CA ARG A 243 6.57 -7.38 -2.06
C ARG A 243 7.48 -8.57 -2.32
N TRP A 244 8.26 -9.00 -1.32
CA TRP A 244 9.06 -10.21 -1.44
C TRP A 244 8.16 -11.44 -1.64
N LEU A 245 7.12 -11.60 -0.82
CA LEU A 245 6.16 -12.68 -1.04
C LEU A 245 5.45 -12.54 -2.41
N ARG A 246 5.07 -11.32 -2.83
CA ARG A 246 4.51 -11.08 -4.17
C ARG A 246 5.47 -11.54 -5.29
N SER A 247 6.76 -11.22 -5.18
CA SER A 247 7.77 -11.65 -6.15
C SER A 247 7.84 -13.18 -6.25
N LEU A 248 7.79 -13.88 -5.11
CA LEU A 248 7.67 -15.34 -5.09
C LEU A 248 6.41 -15.82 -5.82
N LEU A 249 5.24 -15.25 -5.51
CA LEU A 249 3.97 -15.65 -6.14
C LEU A 249 3.91 -15.33 -7.65
N ILE A 250 4.62 -14.31 -8.11
CA ILE A 250 4.76 -14.04 -9.56
C ILE A 250 5.58 -15.14 -10.25
N ARG A 251 6.62 -15.67 -9.60
CA ARG A 251 7.43 -16.77 -10.13
C ARG A 251 6.77 -18.15 -9.96
N GLN A 252 5.95 -18.31 -8.93
CA GLN A 252 5.25 -19.55 -8.60
C GLN A 252 3.75 -19.26 -8.42
N PRO A 253 3.03 -18.89 -9.49
CA PRO A 253 1.64 -18.47 -9.41
C PRO A 253 0.69 -19.58 -8.96
N GLU A 254 1.08 -20.84 -9.10
CA GLU A 254 0.34 -22.01 -8.62
C GLU A 254 0.14 -22.02 -7.11
N LEU A 255 0.98 -21.30 -6.32
CA LEU A 255 0.79 -21.17 -4.88
C LEU A 255 -0.49 -20.40 -4.48
N VAL A 256 -1.08 -19.69 -5.43
CA VAL A 256 -2.32 -18.93 -5.26
C VAL A 256 -3.33 -19.23 -6.37
N ASP A 257 -3.30 -20.44 -6.90
CA ASP A 257 -4.19 -20.93 -7.94
C ASP A 257 -4.26 -19.98 -9.17
N ALA A 258 -3.16 -19.29 -9.47
CA ALA A 258 -3.04 -18.41 -10.61
C ALA A 258 -2.30 -19.11 -11.77
N GLY A 259 -2.65 -18.76 -13.01
CA GLY A 259 -1.95 -19.19 -14.21
C GLY A 259 -0.76 -18.29 -14.53
N ARG A 260 -0.90 -16.99 -14.29
CA ARG A 260 0.17 -15.99 -14.44
C ARG A 260 -0.14 -14.75 -13.62
N LEU A 261 0.91 -14.10 -13.10
CA LEU A 261 0.82 -12.87 -12.35
C LEU A 261 1.88 -11.87 -12.81
N ARG A 262 1.64 -10.59 -12.59
CA ARG A 262 2.60 -9.49 -12.68
C ARG A 262 2.41 -8.53 -11.53
N ALA A 263 3.42 -7.75 -11.18
CA ALA A 263 3.27 -6.66 -10.22
C ALA A 263 2.22 -5.65 -10.71
N ALA A 264 1.46 -5.10 -9.77
CA ALA A 264 0.45 -4.09 -10.03
C ALA A 264 0.45 -3.05 -8.92
N SER A 265 -0.04 -1.85 -9.26
CA SER A 265 -0.14 -0.73 -8.33
C SER A 265 -1.11 -1.01 -7.20
N SER A 266 -0.75 -0.58 -6.01
CA SER A 266 -1.64 -0.51 -4.86
C SER A 266 -2.67 0.62 -5.03
N PRO A 267 -3.85 0.57 -4.36
CA PRO A 267 -4.84 1.65 -4.47
C PRO A 267 -4.35 2.98 -3.87
N VAL A 268 -3.31 2.95 -3.05
CA VAL A 268 -2.68 4.12 -2.43
C VAL A 268 -1.16 3.97 -2.58
N PRO A 269 -0.46 5.03 -3.04
CA PRO A 269 1.00 5.02 -3.13
C PRO A 269 1.66 4.75 -1.77
N ARG A 270 2.80 4.10 -1.79
CA ARG A 270 3.59 3.81 -0.57
C ARG A 270 4.53 4.95 -0.24
N GLY A 271 4.75 5.16 1.07
CA GLY A 271 5.70 6.14 1.56
C GLY A 271 7.18 5.73 1.39
N GLY A 272 7.48 4.45 1.14
CA GLY A 272 8.84 3.96 0.94
C GLY A 272 9.02 2.46 1.20
N PRO A 273 10.27 1.94 1.15
CA PRO A 273 10.56 0.52 1.27
C PRO A 273 10.30 -0.06 2.67
N LYS A 274 10.18 0.79 3.69
CA LYS A 274 9.87 0.41 5.08
C LYS A 274 8.37 0.38 5.37
N ASP A 275 7.55 0.93 4.48
CA ASP A 275 6.09 0.93 4.63
C ASP A 275 5.56 -0.51 4.57
N PRO A 276 4.86 -0.99 5.62
CA PRO A 276 4.33 -2.34 5.68
C PRO A 276 3.07 -2.55 4.84
N ALA A 277 2.73 -1.63 3.94
CA ALA A 277 1.54 -1.74 3.10
C ALA A 277 1.52 -3.05 2.30
N PRO A 278 0.33 -3.65 2.10
CA PRO A 278 0.17 -4.83 1.26
C PRO A 278 0.68 -4.61 -0.17
N ALA A 279 1.11 -5.67 -0.85
CA ALA A 279 1.53 -5.65 -2.24
C ALA A 279 0.45 -6.23 -3.13
N VAL A 280 0.37 -5.76 -4.37
CA VAL A 280 -0.67 -6.18 -5.32
C VAL A 280 -0.03 -6.83 -6.54
N ALA A 281 -0.60 -7.94 -6.98
CA ALA A 281 -0.36 -8.55 -8.27
C ALA A 281 -1.67 -8.64 -9.05
N TYR A 282 -1.57 -8.55 -10.36
CA TYR A 282 -2.69 -8.72 -11.29
C TYR A 282 -2.36 -9.80 -12.31
N GLY A 283 -3.32 -10.62 -12.66
CA GLY A 283 -3.11 -11.67 -13.64
C GLY A 283 -4.35 -12.43 -14.02
N LEU A 284 -4.18 -13.70 -14.30
CA LEU A 284 -5.24 -14.61 -14.71
C LEU A 284 -5.17 -15.90 -13.89
N THR A 285 -6.31 -16.48 -13.61
CA THR A 285 -6.46 -17.86 -13.15
C THR A 285 -6.04 -18.86 -14.25
N PRO A 286 -5.83 -20.14 -13.95
CA PRO A 286 -5.49 -21.15 -14.98
C PRO A 286 -6.54 -21.27 -16.09
N ASP A 287 -7.80 -21.01 -15.79
CA ASP A 287 -8.92 -21.02 -16.74
C ASP A 287 -9.17 -19.65 -17.44
N GLY A 288 -8.29 -18.68 -17.20
CA GLY A 288 -8.24 -17.41 -17.93
C GLY A 288 -9.12 -16.28 -17.37
N ARG A 289 -9.72 -16.44 -16.19
CA ARG A 289 -10.46 -15.37 -15.52
C ARG A 289 -9.47 -14.34 -14.95
N ARG A 290 -9.89 -13.06 -14.88
CA ARG A 290 -9.06 -11.98 -14.32
C ARG A 290 -8.94 -12.13 -12.81
N LEU A 291 -7.72 -11.99 -12.29
CA LEU A 291 -7.40 -12.22 -10.89
C LEU A 291 -6.54 -11.09 -10.32
N ILE A 292 -6.91 -10.61 -9.15
CA ILE A 292 -6.11 -9.71 -8.32
C ILE A 292 -5.70 -10.48 -7.06
N VAL A 293 -4.40 -10.48 -6.79
CA VAL A 293 -3.82 -11.07 -5.57
C VAL A 293 -3.24 -9.95 -4.72
N VAL A 294 -3.81 -9.78 -3.53
CA VAL A 294 -3.27 -8.85 -2.51
C VAL A 294 -2.46 -9.66 -1.50
N VAL A 295 -1.22 -9.28 -1.34
CA VAL A 295 -0.25 -9.99 -0.51
C VAL A 295 0.06 -9.16 0.73
N CYS A 296 -0.08 -9.75 1.91
CA CYS A 296 0.29 -9.11 3.17
C CYS A 296 1.13 -10.06 4.01
N VAL A 297 2.07 -9.52 4.78
CA VAL A 297 2.91 -10.25 5.73
C VAL A 297 2.87 -9.54 7.06
N GLY A 298 2.50 -10.27 8.09
CA GLY A 298 2.18 -9.74 9.40
C GLY A 298 0.68 -9.49 9.59
N ILE A 299 0.29 -9.22 10.83
CA ILE A 299 -1.11 -8.98 11.17
C ILE A 299 -1.51 -7.59 10.71
N ASP A 300 -2.42 -7.51 9.75
CA ASP A 300 -3.02 -6.27 9.26
C ASP A 300 -4.53 -6.42 9.10
N LEU A 301 -5.29 -5.81 9.99
CA LEU A 301 -6.76 -5.86 9.94
C LEU A 301 -7.33 -5.10 8.74
N ASP A 302 -6.58 -4.13 8.19
CA ASP A 302 -6.99 -3.35 7.02
C ASP A 302 -6.68 -4.04 5.68
N VAL A 303 -6.09 -5.23 5.69
CA VAL A 303 -5.78 -5.96 4.45
C VAL A 303 -7.02 -6.22 3.59
N VAL A 304 -8.17 -6.51 4.21
CA VAL A 304 -9.42 -6.77 3.44
C VAL A 304 -10.03 -5.51 2.86
N PRO A 305 -10.23 -4.41 3.61
CA PRO A 305 -10.61 -3.11 3.03
C PRO A 305 -9.65 -2.62 1.95
N PHE A 306 -8.35 -2.81 2.16
CA PHE A 306 -7.32 -2.48 1.16
C PHE A 306 -7.46 -3.35 -0.11
N ALA A 307 -7.71 -4.65 0.05
CA ALA A 307 -7.86 -5.58 -1.08
C ALA A 307 -9.10 -5.26 -1.92
N ALA A 308 -10.22 -4.93 -1.26
CA ALA A 308 -11.43 -4.49 -1.95
C ALA A 308 -11.20 -3.18 -2.74
N ASP A 309 -10.46 -2.24 -2.15
CA ASP A 309 -10.05 -1.00 -2.82
C ASP A 309 -9.08 -1.26 -3.99
N ALA A 310 -8.18 -2.24 -3.87
CA ALA A 310 -7.28 -2.64 -4.96
C ALA A 310 -8.05 -3.25 -6.14
N ARG A 311 -9.08 -4.08 -5.87
CA ARG A 311 -9.97 -4.59 -6.91
C ARG A 311 -10.73 -3.47 -7.58
N LEU A 312 -11.34 -2.57 -6.80
CA LEU A 312 -12.02 -1.39 -7.34
C LEU A 312 -11.09 -0.55 -8.20
N PHE A 313 -9.83 -0.38 -7.78
CA PHE A 313 -8.82 0.42 -8.47
C PHE A 313 -8.39 -0.21 -9.79
N LEU A 314 -8.04 -1.49 -9.82
CA LEU A 314 -7.47 -2.14 -10.99
C LEU A 314 -8.55 -2.70 -11.94
N ASP A 315 -9.45 -3.50 -11.40
CA ASP A 315 -10.46 -4.22 -12.17
C ASP A 315 -11.61 -4.67 -11.26
N PRO A 316 -12.75 -3.95 -11.23
CA PRO A 316 -13.86 -4.26 -10.34
C PRO A 316 -14.49 -5.65 -10.56
N ASP A 317 -14.34 -6.21 -11.77
CA ASP A 317 -14.92 -7.50 -12.15
C ASP A 317 -13.95 -8.68 -11.96
N ALA A 318 -12.70 -8.42 -11.51
CA ALA A 318 -11.72 -9.47 -11.28
C ALA A 318 -12.03 -10.26 -10.00
N GLU A 319 -11.67 -11.52 -9.99
CA GLU A 319 -11.60 -12.30 -8.75
C GLU A 319 -10.56 -11.68 -7.81
N LEU A 320 -10.79 -11.83 -6.51
CA LEU A 320 -9.94 -11.27 -5.49
C LEU A 320 -9.46 -12.37 -4.55
N THR A 321 -8.15 -12.49 -4.46
CA THR A 321 -7.46 -13.36 -3.50
C THR A 321 -6.62 -12.50 -2.57
N VAL A 322 -6.67 -12.80 -1.26
CA VAL A 322 -5.73 -12.27 -0.27
C VAL A 322 -4.81 -13.38 0.18
N ALA A 323 -3.53 -13.27 -0.15
CA ALA A 323 -2.50 -14.25 0.18
C ALA A 323 -1.73 -13.82 1.44
N LEU A 324 -1.70 -14.68 2.45
CA LEU A 324 -1.12 -14.42 3.76
C LEU A 324 -0.29 -15.62 4.21
N PRO A 325 0.83 -15.45 4.93
CA PRO A 325 1.42 -16.53 5.71
C PRO A 325 0.38 -17.16 6.65
N ARG A 326 0.40 -18.46 6.81
CA ARG A 326 -0.60 -19.21 7.60
C ARG A 326 -0.80 -18.63 9.00
N ARG A 327 0.29 -18.24 9.67
CA ARG A 327 0.25 -17.62 11.01
C ARG A 327 -0.47 -16.27 11.05
N ASP A 328 -0.58 -15.57 9.91
CA ASP A 328 -1.20 -14.25 9.79
C ASP A 328 -2.67 -14.34 9.33
N ALA A 329 -3.12 -15.51 8.87
CA ALA A 329 -4.46 -15.75 8.32
C ALA A 329 -5.50 -16.03 9.42
N HIS A 330 -5.78 -15.02 10.25
CA HIS A 330 -6.74 -15.11 11.34
C HIS A 330 -8.19 -15.24 10.88
N GLU A 331 -9.02 -15.90 11.70
CA GLU A 331 -10.44 -16.12 11.41
C GLU A 331 -11.22 -14.81 11.15
N VAL A 332 -10.88 -13.73 11.86
CA VAL A 332 -11.52 -12.43 11.67
C VAL A 332 -11.28 -11.85 10.27
N ILE A 333 -10.12 -12.12 9.65
CA ILE A 333 -9.81 -11.69 8.27
C ILE A 333 -10.67 -12.47 7.29
N ARG A 334 -10.86 -13.80 7.49
CA ARG A 334 -11.75 -14.63 6.67
C ARG A 334 -13.20 -14.18 6.78
N ALA A 335 -13.66 -13.92 8.01
CA ALA A 335 -15.01 -13.43 8.25
C ALA A 335 -15.24 -12.05 7.61
N MET A 336 -14.23 -11.19 7.61
CA MET A 336 -14.29 -9.87 6.96
C MET A 336 -14.31 -10.01 5.43
N ALA A 337 -13.47 -10.88 4.85
CA ALA A 337 -13.43 -11.14 3.41
C ALA A 337 -14.76 -11.68 2.87
N ALA A 338 -15.45 -12.52 3.66
CA ALA A 338 -16.77 -13.03 3.33
C ALA A 338 -17.90 -11.97 3.38
N ARG A 339 -17.67 -10.83 4.06
CA ARG A 339 -18.62 -9.70 4.14
C ARG A 339 -18.50 -8.69 3.01
N LEU A 340 -17.54 -8.83 2.11
CA LEU A 340 -17.49 -8.02 0.89
C LEU A 340 -18.69 -8.31 -0.01
N ASP A 341 -19.18 -7.33 -0.77
CA ASP A 341 -20.24 -7.51 -1.77
C ASP A 341 -19.90 -8.63 -2.77
N SER A 342 -18.66 -8.67 -3.16
CA SER A 342 -18.06 -9.78 -3.89
C SER A 342 -16.96 -10.37 -3.01
N PRO A 343 -17.16 -11.50 -2.34
CA PRO A 343 -16.22 -12.07 -1.39
C PRO A 343 -14.82 -12.28 -1.97
N ALA A 344 -13.82 -12.18 -1.10
CA ALA A 344 -12.43 -12.49 -1.45
C ALA A 344 -12.05 -13.87 -0.90
N GLU A 345 -11.25 -14.59 -1.66
CA GLU A 345 -10.63 -15.83 -1.20
C GLU A 345 -9.40 -15.52 -0.32
N ILE A 346 -9.24 -16.30 0.76
CA ILE A 346 -8.06 -16.21 1.61
C ILE A 346 -7.21 -17.45 1.38
N ILE A 347 -6.03 -17.26 0.81
CA ILE A 347 -5.06 -18.34 0.57
C ILE A 347 -3.91 -18.24 1.59
N GLU A 348 -3.67 -19.35 2.27
CA GLU A 348 -2.56 -19.49 3.23
C GLU A 348 -1.30 -19.93 2.51
N ILE A 349 -0.25 -19.14 2.68
CA ILE A 349 1.09 -19.49 2.21
C ILE A 349 1.86 -20.08 3.39
N ASP A 350 2.73 -21.05 3.09
CA ASP A 350 3.58 -21.65 4.11
C ASP A 350 4.40 -20.59 4.87
N ASP A 351 4.52 -20.74 6.19
CA ASP A 351 5.24 -19.77 7.02
C ASP A 351 6.74 -19.69 6.69
N GLU A 352 7.29 -20.78 6.13
CA GLU A 352 8.69 -20.86 5.66
C GLU A 352 8.86 -20.39 4.20
N TRP A 353 7.90 -19.66 3.62
CA TRP A 353 7.89 -19.21 2.23
C TRP A 353 9.20 -18.54 1.76
N ARG A 354 9.96 -17.94 2.69
CA ARG A 354 11.26 -17.34 2.37
C ARG A 354 12.29 -18.34 1.91
N THR A 355 12.15 -19.62 2.30
CA THR A 355 13.03 -20.70 1.85
C THR A 355 12.71 -21.17 0.44
N LEU A 356 11.51 -20.88 -0.06
CA LEU A 356 11.06 -21.22 -1.40
C LEU A 356 11.56 -20.20 -2.46
N SER A 357 12.03 -19.04 -2.03
CA SER A 357 12.33 -17.89 -2.89
C SER A 357 13.43 -18.15 -3.93
N THR A 358 14.25 -19.18 -3.79
CA THR A 358 15.41 -19.44 -4.67
C THR A 358 15.36 -20.76 -5.43
N ALA A 359 14.30 -21.55 -5.32
CA ALA A 359 14.20 -22.87 -5.95
C ALA A 359 13.93 -22.85 -7.47
N GLY A 360 14.11 -21.71 -8.14
CA GLY A 360 13.77 -21.53 -9.56
C GLY A 360 14.71 -20.64 -10.36
N ALA A 361 16.00 -20.51 -9.99
CA ALA A 361 16.98 -19.76 -10.76
C ALA A 361 17.92 -20.71 -11.51
#